data_973f1de01a1105a7baff0c91a43e1da7
#
_entry.id   973f1de01a1105a7baff0c91a43e1da7
#
_cell.length_a   1.000
_cell.length_b   1.000
_cell.length_c   1.000
_cell.angle_alpha   90.00
_cell.angle_beta   90.00
_cell.angle_gamma   90.00
#
_symmetry.space_group_name_H-M   'P 1'
#
loop_
_entity.id
_entity.type
_entity.pdbx_description
1 polymer ?
#
loop_
_entity_poly.entity_id
_entity_poly.type
_entity_poly.pdbx_seq_one_letter_code
_entity_poly.pdbx_strand_id
1 'polypeptide(L)'
;MIKTVIKAALLAGTMAIALPAMAAEWQQGTHYKVLDNPVRTDQADKIEVAEVFWYGCPHCYTFKPLSEEYENNAPDYVDYVRLPAALGQSWEPHAYAFYALQAMGELDKVHNALFEALVVERRQLNTPEALADFVAEHGVDADEFLKNYKSFGVNARMQQAQAKIRGARVTGTPTMLVNGKYIVTASTAGSPQAAIEVVEYLVAQEHGSSE
;
A
#
# COMPACT_ATOMS: atom_id res chain seq x y z
N MET A 1 84.43 9.90 17.53
CA MET A 1 83.50 10.68 16.69
C MET A 1 82.38 9.74 16.22
N ILE A 2 81.26 9.73 16.92
CA ILE A 2 80.11 8.83 16.64
C ILE A 2 79.04 9.67 15.93
N LYS A 3 78.75 9.32 14.70
CA LYS A 3 77.66 9.97 13.94
C LYS A 3 76.40 9.19 14.13
N THR A 4 75.42 9.85 14.91
CA THR A 4 74.10 9.33 15.10
C THR A 4 73.22 9.65 13.88
N VAL A 5 72.67 8.64 13.22
CA VAL A 5 71.72 8.78 12.11
C VAL A 5 70.33 8.63 12.67
N ILE A 6 69.57 9.73 12.66
CA ILE A 6 68.15 9.77 13.03
C ILE A 6 67.32 9.35 11.84
N LYS A 7 66.64 8.21 11.90
CA LYS A 7 65.65 7.78 10.93
C LYS A 7 64.28 8.39 11.30
N ALA A 8 63.82 9.36 10.52
CA ALA A 8 62.47 9.87 10.60
C ALA A 8 61.50 8.91 9.89
N ALA A 9 60.58 8.29 10.63
CA ALA A 9 59.50 7.50 10.08
C ALA A 9 58.31 8.42 9.75
N LEU A 10 58.01 8.60 8.44
CA LEU A 10 56.78 9.23 7.98
C LEU A 10 55.61 8.25 8.13
N LEU A 11 54.71 8.50 9.11
CA LEU A 11 53.39 7.87 9.14
C LEU A 11 52.49 8.61 8.15
N ALA A 12 52.23 8.01 7.00
CA ALA A 12 51.18 8.44 6.07
C ALA A 12 49.84 7.95 6.60
N GLY A 13 49.11 8.82 7.29
CA GLY A 13 47.72 8.58 7.70
C GLY A 13 46.83 8.62 6.48
N THR A 14 46.28 7.48 6.07
CA THR A 14 45.22 7.38 5.07
C THR A 14 43.90 7.87 5.72
N MET A 15 43.52 9.10 5.41
CA MET A 15 42.24 9.66 5.77
C MET A 15 41.16 9.04 4.84
N ALA A 16 40.44 8.04 5.31
CA ALA A 16 39.29 7.49 4.60
C ALA A 16 38.18 8.55 4.54
N ILE A 17 38.02 9.12 3.36
CA ILE A 17 36.87 10.01 3.08
C ILE A 17 35.67 9.10 2.94
N ALA A 18 34.83 9.02 3.99
CA ALA A 18 33.52 8.43 3.91
C ALA A 18 32.67 9.33 2.99
N LEU A 19 32.44 8.90 1.75
CA LEU A 19 31.47 9.52 0.88
C LEU A 19 30.10 9.34 1.55
N PRO A 20 29.30 10.42 1.75
CA PRO A 20 27.93 10.25 2.22
C PRO A 20 27.21 9.41 1.17
N ALA A 21 26.60 8.31 1.59
CA ALA A 21 25.63 7.60 0.76
C ALA A 21 24.54 8.63 0.43
N MET A 22 24.47 9.05 -0.82
CA MET A 22 23.37 9.89 -1.29
C MET A 22 22.10 9.03 -1.19
N ALA A 23 21.35 9.20 -0.11
CA ALA A 23 19.98 8.71 -0.07
C ALA A 23 19.26 9.28 -1.29
N ALA A 24 18.55 8.45 -2.03
CA ALA A 24 17.77 8.89 -3.18
C ALA A 24 16.85 10.03 -2.71
N GLU A 25 17.03 11.21 -3.30
CA GLU A 25 16.26 12.39 -2.92
C GLU A 25 14.90 12.31 -3.64
N TRP A 26 13.87 11.81 -2.94
CA TRP A 26 12.53 11.73 -3.48
C TRP A 26 11.90 13.12 -3.55
N GLN A 27 11.48 13.55 -4.74
CA GLN A 27 11.04 14.93 -5.02
C GLN A 27 9.53 14.98 -5.22
N GLN A 28 8.89 15.93 -4.51
CA GLN A 28 7.49 16.28 -4.73
C GLN A 28 7.27 16.74 -6.19
N GLY A 29 6.15 16.31 -6.78
CA GLY A 29 5.79 16.60 -8.17
C GLY A 29 6.45 15.69 -9.19
N THR A 30 7.53 14.99 -8.82
CA THR A 30 8.20 13.97 -9.66
C THR A 30 7.85 12.58 -9.20
N HIS A 31 8.23 12.21 -7.97
CA HIS A 31 8.11 10.86 -7.45
C HIS A 31 6.82 10.63 -6.64
N TYR A 32 6.26 11.69 -6.09
CA TYR A 32 4.98 11.67 -5.37
C TYR A 32 4.26 13.01 -5.52
N LYS A 33 2.96 13.02 -5.25
CA LYS A 33 2.13 14.24 -5.23
C LYS A 33 1.67 14.52 -3.81
N VAL A 34 1.59 15.81 -3.47
CA VAL A 34 0.96 16.27 -2.23
C VAL A 34 -0.46 16.73 -2.55
N LEU A 35 -1.41 16.32 -1.73
CA LEU A 35 -2.80 16.75 -1.87
C LEU A 35 -2.97 18.16 -1.31
N ASP A 36 -3.65 19.03 -2.08
CA ASP A 36 -4.02 20.38 -1.60
C ASP A 36 -4.91 20.34 -0.36
N ASN A 37 -5.76 19.30 -0.29
CA ASN A 37 -6.66 19.02 0.82
C ASN A 37 -6.45 17.58 1.28
N PRO A 38 -5.74 17.36 2.38
CA PRO A 38 -5.56 16.02 2.94
C PRO A 38 -6.90 15.36 3.26
N VAL A 39 -6.98 14.05 3.06
CA VAL A 39 -8.14 13.25 3.47
C VAL A 39 -7.92 12.69 4.87
N ARG A 40 -9.03 12.47 5.58
CA ARG A 40 -8.98 11.96 6.95
C ARG A 40 -8.44 10.53 6.99
N THR A 41 -7.57 10.25 7.97
CA THR A 41 -7.11 8.92 8.36
C THR A 41 -8.02 8.32 9.43
N ASP A 42 -7.98 6.99 9.57
CA ASP A 42 -8.85 6.30 10.52
C ASP A 42 -8.31 6.37 11.97
N GLN A 43 -6.97 6.34 12.13
CA GLN A 43 -6.27 6.45 13.42
C GLN A 43 -5.44 7.73 13.45
N ALA A 44 -5.68 8.60 14.45
CA ALA A 44 -4.99 9.89 14.54
C ALA A 44 -3.58 9.78 15.14
N ASP A 45 -3.30 8.70 15.84
CA ASP A 45 -2.03 8.40 16.54
C ASP A 45 -1.09 7.53 15.70
N LYS A 46 -1.49 7.14 14.50
CA LYS A 46 -0.68 6.37 13.56
C LYS A 46 -0.57 7.05 12.20
N ILE A 47 0.47 6.72 11.48
CA ILE A 47 0.65 7.12 10.08
C ILE A 47 -0.04 6.09 9.21
N GLU A 48 -1.16 6.49 8.60
CA GLU A 48 -1.89 5.61 7.70
C GLU A 48 -1.15 5.46 6.37
N VAL A 49 -0.94 4.22 5.96
CA VAL A 49 -0.49 3.85 4.61
C VAL A 49 -1.61 3.04 3.96
N ALA A 50 -2.33 3.68 3.04
CA ALA A 50 -3.46 3.03 2.39
C ALA A 50 -3.12 2.61 0.96
N GLU A 51 -3.29 1.32 0.66
CA GLU A 51 -3.21 0.77 -0.69
C GLU A 51 -4.57 0.84 -1.36
N VAL A 52 -4.71 1.69 -2.38
CA VAL A 52 -5.90 1.72 -3.23
C VAL A 52 -5.71 0.72 -4.36
N PHE A 53 -6.53 -0.32 -4.39
CA PHE A 53 -6.38 -1.45 -5.30
C PHE A 53 -7.71 -1.91 -5.91
N TRP A 54 -7.65 -2.78 -6.91
CA TRP A 54 -8.79 -3.51 -7.44
C TRP A 54 -8.38 -4.95 -7.74
N TYR A 55 -9.18 -5.92 -7.35
CA TYR A 55 -8.91 -7.35 -7.57
C TYR A 55 -8.70 -7.74 -9.04
N GLY A 56 -9.39 -7.08 -9.97
CA GLY A 56 -9.24 -7.34 -11.41
C GLY A 56 -8.09 -6.56 -12.07
N CYS A 57 -7.24 -5.86 -11.30
CA CYS A 57 -6.13 -5.08 -11.82
C CYS A 57 -4.85 -5.91 -11.94
N PRO A 58 -4.30 -6.19 -13.15
CA PRO A 58 -3.05 -6.93 -13.30
C PRO A 58 -1.85 -6.26 -12.61
N HIS A 59 -1.82 -4.93 -12.60
CA HIS A 59 -0.75 -4.19 -11.93
C HIS A 59 -0.84 -4.31 -10.40
N CYS A 60 -2.05 -4.36 -9.81
CA CYS A 60 -2.23 -4.63 -8.38
C CYS A 60 -1.78 -6.05 -8.04
N TYR A 61 -2.16 -7.03 -8.88
CA TYR A 61 -1.72 -8.42 -8.72
C TYR A 61 -0.18 -8.54 -8.69
N THR A 62 0.51 -7.82 -9.60
CA THR A 62 1.98 -7.80 -9.66
C THR A 62 2.59 -7.02 -8.49
N PHE A 63 1.93 -5.97 -8.01
CA PHE A 63 2.39 -5.14 -6.89
C PHE A 63 2.20 -5.80 -5.53
N LYS A 64 1.22 -6.70 -5.41
CA LYS A 64 0.81 -7.35 -4.17
C LYS A 64 1.97 -7.94 -3.33
N PRO A 65 2.95 -8.70 -3.88
CA PRO A 65 4.06 -9.21 -3.07
C PRO A 65 4.87 -8.11 -2.36
N LEU A 66 5.05 -6.97 -3.02
CA LEU A 66 5.79 -5.84 -2.45
C LEU A 66 4.99 -5.13 -1.35
N SER A 67 3.68 -4.95 -1.56
CA SER A 67 2.80 -4.32 -0.58
C SER A 67 2.57 -5.21 0.66
N GLU A 68 2.48 -6.53 0.48
CA GLU A 68 2.40 -7.50 1.59
C GLU A 68 3.72 -7.55 2.38
N GLU A 69 4.87 -7.51 1.70
CA GLU A 69 6.17 -7.42 2.36
C GLU A 69 6.30 -6.14 3.19
N TYR A 70 5.88 -5.01 2.63
CA TYR A 70 5.84 -3.74 3.36
C TYR A 70 4.91 -3.81 4.57
N GLU A 71 3.67 -4.30 4.41
CA GLU A 71 2.72 -4.45 5.52
C GLU A 71 3.28 -5.30 6.67
N ASN A 72 3.91 -6.43 6.35
CA ASN A 72 4.48 -7.35 7.33
C ASN A 72 5.69 -6.78 8.09
N ASN A 73 6.40 -5.81 7.50
CA ASN A 73 7.61 -5.20 8.07
C ASN A 73 7.39 -3.74 8.51
N ALA A 74 6.18 -3.21 8.37
CA ALA A 74 5.88 -1.83 8.73
C ALA A 74 6.09 -1.58 10.23
N PRO A 75 6.64 -0.41 10.62
CA PRO A 75 6.79 -0.05 12.03
C PRO A 75 5.44 0.02 12.77
N ASP A 76 5.47 -0.17 14.09
CA ASP A 76 4.26 -0.16 14.95
C ASP A 76 3.46 1.15 14.89
N TYR A 77 4.11 2.27 14.53
CA TYR A 77 3.46 3.56 14.34
C TYR A 77 2.79 3.73 12.97
N VAL A 78 2.85 2.72 12.10
CA VAL A 78 2.15 2.67 10.82
C VAL A 78 0.83 1.89 10.97
N ASP A 79 -0.23 2.39 10.31
CA ASP A 79 -1.50 1.71 10.12
C ASP A 79 -1.65 1.39 8.64
N TYR A 80 -1.41 0.13 8.25
CA TYR A 80 -1.57 -0.29 6.86
C TYR A 80 -3.02 -0.65 6.57
N VAL A 81 -3.60 -0.02 5.55
CA VAL A 81 -5.03 -0.15 5.21
C VAL A 81 -5.20 -0.51 3.73
N ARG A 82 -6.03 -1.50 3.44
CA ARG A 82 -6.44 -1.81 2.06
C ARG A 82 -7.75 -1.12 1.72
N LEU A 83 -7.75 -0.35 0.61
CA LEU A 83 -8.91 0.37 0.11
C LEU A 83 -9.30 -0.16 -1.28
N PRO A 84 -10.26 -1.10 -1.36
CA PRO A 84 -10.74 -1.57 -2.64
C PRO A 84 -11.45 -0.45 -3.38
N ALA A 85 -10.97 -0.11 -4.58
CA ALA A 85 -11.52 0.93 -5.42
C ALA A 85 -12.74 0.45 -6.21
N ALA A 86 -13.72 1.35 -6.37
CA ALA A 86 -14.86 1.21 -7.28
C ALA A 86 -14.87 2.37 -8.29
N LEU A 87 -13.81 2.46 -9.11
CA LEU A 87 -13.67 3.49 -10.14
C LEU A 87 -14.52 3.20 -11.39
N GLY A 88 -15.14 2.04 -11.47
CA GLY A 88 -16.08 1.63 -12.50
C GLY A 88 -17.13 0.65 -11.95
N GLN A 89 -18.26 0.53 -12.64
CA GLN A 89 -19.36 -0.34 -12.21
C GLN A 89 -18.94 -1.81 -12.01
N SER A 90 -18.05 -2.32 -12.86
CA SER A 90 -17.56 -3.70 -12.77
C SER A 90 -16.62 -3.93 -11.57
N TRP A 91 -16.13 -2.88 -10.92
CA TRP A 91 -15.25 -2.97 -9.77
C TRP A 91 -16.02 -3.06 -8.45
N GLU A 92 -17.20 -2.47 -8.44
CA GLU A 92 -18.02 -2.32 -7.24
C GLU A 92 -18.34 -3.65 -6.55
N PRO A 93 -18.75 -4.74 -7.25
CA PRO A 93 -18.99 -6.03 -6.63
C PRO A 93 -17.78 -6.58 -5.85
N HIS A 94 -16.59 -6.38 -6.39
CA HIS A 94 -15.34 -6.85 -5.77
C HIS A 94 -14.98 -6.05 -4.51
N ALA A 95 -15.25 -4.74 -4.51
CA ALA A 95 -15.05 -3.90 -3.32
C ALA A 95 -16.04 -4.26 -2.20
N TYR A 96 -17.30 -4.54 -2.53
CA TYR A 96 -18.27 -5.05 -1.56
C TYR A 96 -17.86 -6.42 -1.00
N ALA A 97 -17.33 -7.32 -1.86
CA ALA A 97 -16.84 -8.63 -1.43
C ALA A 97 -15.69 -8.51 -0.41
N PHE A 98 -14.74 -7.59 -0.64
CA PHE A 98 -13.68 -7.30 0.31
C PHE A 98 -14.23 -6.94 1.70
N TYR A 99 -15.16 -5.98 1.77
CA TYR A 99 -15.70 -5.54 3.05
C TYR A 99 -16.62 -6.58 3.70
N ALA A 100 -17.32 -7.40 2.91
CA ALA A 100 -18.11 -8.52 3.44
C ALA A 100 -17.20 -9.56 4.10
N LEU A 101 -16.14 -9.98 3.41
CA LEU A 101 -15.14 -10.93 3.93
C LEU A 101 -14.42 -10.37 5.15
N GLN A 102 -14.06 -9.07 5.14
CA GLN A 102 -13.43 -8.41 6.28
C GLN A 102 -14.37 -8.39 7.50
N ALA A 103 -15.67 -8.10 7.31
CA ALA A 103 -16.66 -8.11 8.38
C ALA A 103 -16.89 -9.50 8.99
N MET A 104 -16.67 -10.55 8.21
CA MET A 104 -16.76 -11.95 8.64
C MET A 104 -15.46 -12.47 9.28
N GLY A 105 -14.32 -11.74 9.14
CA GLY A 105 -12.99 -12.24 9.54
C GLY A 105 -12.45 -13.33 8.60
N GLU A 106 -12.97 -13.41 7.37
CA GLU A 106 -12.66 -14.45 6.39
C GLU A 106 -11.81 -13.93 5.20
N LEU A 107 -11.38 -12.65 5.27
CA LEU A 107 -10.68 -12.00 4.16
C LEU A 107 -9.41 -12.77 3.75
N ASP A 108 -8.59 -13.20 4.71
CA ASP A 108 -7.30 -13.85 4.45
C ASP A 108 -7.44 -15.18 3.69
N LYS A 109 -8.56 -15.89 3.87
CA LYS A 109 -8.83 -17.14 3.16
C LYS A 109 -9.05 -16.92 1.66
N VAL A 110 -9.58 -15.78 1.28
CA VAL A 110 -10.12 -15.53 -0.08
C VAL A 110 -9.34 -14.46 -0.83
N HIS A 111 -8.65 -13.56 -0.14
CA HIS A 111 -8.00 -12.39 -0.74
C HIS A 111 -7.08 -12.74 -1.92
N ASN A 112 -6.18 -13.68 -1.72
CA ASN A 112 -5.24 -14.10 -2.77
C ASN A 112 -5.93 -14.86 -3.90
N ALA A 113 -6.87 -15.74 -3.54
CA ALA A 113 -7.63 -16.52 -4.51
C ALA A 113 -8.50 -15.64 -5.42
N LEU A 114 -9.06 -14.55 -4.87
CA LEU A 114 -9.88 -13.62 -5.66
C LEU A 114 -9.05 -12.84 -6.68
N PHE A 115 -7.83 -12.45 -6.34
CA PHE A 115 -6.88 -11.88 -7.31
C PHE A 115 -6.55 -12.89 -8.42
N GLU A 116 -6.22 -14.13 -8.06
CA GLU A 116 -5.90 -15.19 -9.02
C GLU A 116 -7.07 -15.45 -9.97
N ALA A 117 -8.26 -15.64 -9.42
CA ALA A 117 -9.48 -15.89 -10.19
C ALA A 117 -9.78 -14.78 -11.19
N LEU A 118 -9.62 -13.52 -10.82
CA LEU A 118 -9.97 -12.39 -11.69
C LEU A 118 -8.87 -12.05 -12.69
N VAL A 119 -7.59 -12.10 -12.29
CA VAL A 119 -6.47 -11.67 -13.14
C VAL A 119 -5.95 -12.80 -14.03
N VAL A 120 -5.73 -13.98 -13.43
CA VAL A 120 -5.08 -15.10 -14.12
C VAL A 120 -6.13 -15.98 -14.81
N GLU A 121 -7.14 -16.46 -14.06
CA GLU A 121 -8.18 -17.34 -14.57
C GLU A 121 -9.26 -16.60 -15.36
N ARG A 122 -9.37 -15.26 -15.20
CA ARG A 122 -10.34 -14.39 -15.87
C ARG A 122 -11.80 -14.81 -15.63
N ARG A 123 -12.07 -15.28 -14.40
CA ARG A 123 -13.43 -15.66 -13.98
C ARG A 123 -14.34 -14.44 -13.95
N GLN A 124 -15.61 -14.65 -14.32
CA GLN A 124 -16.65 -13.61 -14.33
C GLN A 124 -17.35 -13.60 -12.95
N LEU A 125 -16.76 -12.87 -11.99
CA LEU A 125 -17.25 -12.75 -10.61
C LEU A 125 -17.91 -11.37 -10.38
N ASN A 126 -18.83 -10.99 -11.29
CA ASN A 126 -19.38 -9.62 -11.35
C ASN A 126 -20.74 -9.50 -10.63
N THR A 127 -21.22 -10.55 -9.99
CA THR A 127 -22.47 -10.54 -9.23
C THR A 127 -22.26 -11.04 -7.81
N PRO A 128 -23.09 -10.62 -6.84
CA PRO A 128 -23.02 -11.14 -5.47
C PRO A 128 -23.14 -12.67 -5.40
N GLU A 129 -23.99 -13.26 -6.24
CA GLU A 129 -24.22 -14.71 -6.29
C GLU A 129 -22.97 -15.46 -6.80
N ALA A 130 -22.35 -14.98 -7.91
CA ALA A 130 -21.12 -15.58 -8.41
C ALA A 130 -19.94 -15.44 -7.41
N LEU A 131 -19.90 -14.34 -6.66
CA LEU A 131 -18.94 -14.16 -5.57
C LEU A 131 -19.24 -15.09 -4.38
N ALA A 132 -20.52 -15.32 -4.05
CA ALA A 132 -20.93 -16.23 -3.00
C ALA A 132 -20.54 -17.68 -3.34
N ASP A 133 -20.78 -18.12 -4.58
CA ASP A 133 -20.35 -19.43 -5.05
C ASP A 133 -18.82 -19.55 -4.98
N PHE A 134 -18.10 -18.52 -5.40
CA PHE A 134 -16.64 -18.49 -5.34
C PHE A 134 -16.10 -18.58 -3.90
N VAL A 135 -16.63 -17.82 -2.96
CA VAL A 135 -16.13 -17.85 -1.57
C VAL A 135 -16.46 -19.21 -0.90
N ALA A 136 -17.55 -19.87 -1.30
CA ALA A 136 -17.87 -21.23 -0.85
C ALA A 136 -16.83 -22.27 -1.28
N GLU A 137 -16.24 -22.14 -2.48
CA GLU A 137 -15.12 -22.97 -2.96
C GLU A 137 -13.91 -22.86 -2.01
N HIS A 138 -13.80 -21.76 -1.24
CA HIS A 138 -12.71 -21.47 -0.29
C HIS A 138 -13.13 -21.67 1.18
N GLY A 139 -14.26 -22.37 1.43
CA GLY A 139 -14.70 -22.74 2.77
C GLY A 139 -15.34 -21.60 3.57
N VAL A 140 -15.83 -20.55 2.90
CA VAL A 140 -16.60 -19.47 3.50
C VAL A 140 -18.09 -19.73 3.27
N ASP A 141 -18.92 -19.51 4.30
CA ASP A 141 -20.38 -19.68 4.20
C ASP A 141 -20.97 -18.64 3.22
N ALA A 142 -21.60 -19.16 2.13
CA ALA A 142 -22.14 -18.33 1.06
C ALA A 142 -23.36 -17.50 1.52
N ASP A 143 -24.22 -18.03 2.36
CA ASP A 143 -25.40 -17.35 2.85
C ASP A 143 -25.00 -16.22 3.82
N GLU A 144 -24.05 -16.49 4.70
CA GLU A 144 -23.51 -15.49 5.60
C GLU A 144 -22.75 -14.40 4.82
N PHE A 145 -22.00 -14.77 3.79
CA PHE A 145 -21.36 -13.82 2.88
C PHE A 145 -22.39 -12.90 2.22
N LEU A 146 -23.45 -13.43 1.61
CA LEU A 146 -24.50 -12.65 0.98
C LEU A 146 -25.23 -11.72 1.96
N LYS A 147 -25.46 -12.17 3.20
CA LYS A 147 -26.02 -11.35 4.27
C LYS A 147 -25.10 -10.19 4.62
N ASN A 148 -23.81 -10.43 4.79
CA ASN A 148 -22.84 -9.37 5.07
C ASN A 148 -22.68 -8.42 3.89
N TYR A 149 -22.57 -8.94 2.67
CA TYR A 149 -22.49 -8.16 1.42
C TYR A 149 -23.60 -7.12 1.29
N LYS A 150 -24.81 -7.47 1.67
CA LYS A 150 -26.02 -6.60 1.63
C LYS A 150 -26.23 -5.81 2.93
N SER A 151 -25.33 -5.93 3.91
CA SER A 151 -25.51 -5.30 5.22
C SER A 151 -25.29 -3.77 5.17
N PHE A 152 -25.95 -3.07 6.10
CA PHE A 152 -25.72 -1.64 6.29
C PHE A 152 -24.27 -1.33 6.67
N GLY A 153 -23.63 -2.18 7.49
CA GLY A 153 -22.26 -2.00 7.93
C GLY A 153 -21.26 -2.03 6.77
N VAL A 154 -21.40 -3.02 5.87
CA VAL A 154 -20.57 -3.13 4.67
C VAL A 154 -20.81 -1.96 3.72
N ASN A 155 -22.07 -1.56 3.51
CA ASN A 155 -22.39 -0.38 2.70
C ASN A 155 -21.75 0.90 3.28
N ALA A 156 -21.82 1.12 4.58
CA ALA A 156 -21.21 2.28 5.23
C ALA A 156 -19.69 2.30 5.05
N ARG A 157 -19.00 1.16 5.23
CA ARG A 157 -17.56 1.01 4.98
C ARG A 157 -17.21 1.31 3.52
N MET A 158 -17.98 0.75 2.59
CA MET A 158 -17.82 1.00 1.16
C MET A 158 -17.91 2.49 0.84
N GLN A 159 -18.97 3.19 1.35
CA GLN A 159 -19.14 4.62 1.12
C GLN A 159 -18.00 5.46 1.71
N GLN A 160 -17.52 5.14 2.90
CA GLN A 160 -16.38 5.81 3.53
C GLN A 160 -15.10 5.67 2.69
N ALA A 161 -14.78 4.44 2.26
CA ALA A 161 -13.61 4.18 1.43
C ALA A 161 -13.68 4.92 0.09
N GLN A 162 -14.83 4.85 -0.60
CA GLN A 162 -14.99 5.57 -1.87
C GLN A 162 -14.97 7.10 -1.68
N ALA A 163 -15.45 7.63 -0.55
CA ALA A 163 -15.31 9.05 -0.23
C ALA A 163 -13.83 9.45 -0.04
N LYS A 164 -13.04 8.62 0.67
CA LYS A 164 -11.59 8.81 0.85
C LYS A 164 -10.85 8.77 -0.49
N ILE A 165 -11.11 7.75 -1.33
CA ILE A 165 -10.51 7.59 -2.67
C ILE A 165 -10.83 8.81 -3.56
N ARG A 166 -12.10 9.25 -3.59
CA ARG A 166 -12.50 10.45 -4.35
C ARG A 166 -11.89 11.74 -3.79
N GLY A 167 -11.86 11.90 -2.47
CA GLY A 167 -11.24 13.05 -1.79
C GLY A 167 -9.75 13.16 -2.11
N ALA A 168 -9.06 12.04 -2.16
CA ALA A 168 -7.66 11.95 -2.58
C ALA A 168 -7.47 12.07 -4.10
N ARG A 169 -8.55 12.19 -4.90
CA ARG A 169 -8.49 12.28 -6.37
C ARG A 169 -7.73 11.12 -7.02
N VAL A 170 -7.84 9.93 -6.45
CA VAL A 170 -7.23 8.72 -7.03
C VAL A 170 -7.99 8.35 -8.31
N THR A 171 -7.25 8.14 -9.39
CA THR A 171 -7.79 7.85 -10.74
C THR A 171 -7.37 6.50 -11.29
N GLY A 172 -6.58 5.73 -10.55
CA GLY A 172 -6.09 4.42 -10.99
C GLY A 172 -5.52 3.60 -9.85
N THR A 173 -5.23 2.34 -10.15
CA THR A 173 -4.69 1.36 -9.20
C THR A 173 -3.48 0.62 -9.78
N PRO A 174 -2.49 0.18 -8.97
CA PRO A 174 -2.37 0.49 -7.55
C PRO A 174 -1.97 1.95 -7.29
N THR A 175 -2.44 2.50 -6.18
CA THR A 175 -2.02 3.81 -5.70
C THR A 175 -1.81 3.72 -4.18
N MET A 176 -0.66 4.18 -3.69
CA MET A 176 -0.39 4.32 -2.26
C MET A 176 -0.75 5.72 -1.80
N LEU A 177 -1.50 5.82 -0.71
CA LEU A 177 -1.87 7.08 -0.08
C LEU A 177 -1.24 7.09 1.32
N VAL A 178 -0.30 8.01 1.57
CA VAL A 178 0.41 8.12 2.85
C VAL A 178 -0.17 9.25 3.68
N ASN A 179 -0.57 8.94 4.88
CA ASN A 179 -1.12 9.85 5.90
C ASN A 179 -2.23 10.77 5.39
N GLY A 180 -3.01 10.29 4.42
CA GLY A 180 -4.04 11.09 3.76
C GLY A 180 -3.53 12.31 2.99
N LYS A 181 -2.22 12.50 2.86
CA LYS A 181 -1.56 13.69 2.31
C LYS A 181 -0.84 13.45 0.99
N TYR A 182 -0.21 12.28 0.82
CA TYR A 182 0.69 12.01 -0.30
C TYR A 182 0.16 10.88 -1.16
N ILE A 183 0.25 11.05 -2.47
CA ILE A 183 -0.06 10.02 -3.46
C ILE A 183 1.22 9.54 -4.12
N VAL A 184 1.42 8.23 -4.10
CA VAL A 184 2.53 7.53 -4.74
C VAL A 184 1.99 6.47 -5.69
N THR A 185 2.54 6.41 -6.89
CA THR A 185 2.25 5.36 -7.88
C THR A 185 3.55 4.84 -8.46
N ALA A 186 3.55 3.61 -8.97
CA ALA A 186 4.73 3.07 -9.65
C ALA A 186 5.18 3.94 -10.84
N SER A 187 4.23 4.60 -11.53
CA SER A 187 4.54 5.47 -12.67
C SER A 187 5.21 6.77 -12.26
N THR A 188 4.87 7.34 -11.10
CA THR A 188 5.53 8.55 -10.60
C THR A 188 6.86 8.21 -9.93
N ALA A 189 6.92 7.15 -9.14
CA ALA A 189 8.15 6.72 -8.47
C ALA A 189 9.21 6.14 -9.43
N GLY A 190 8.79 5.64 -10.61
CA GLY A 190 9.66 5.05 -11.63
C GLY A 190 9.60 3.52 -11.70
N SER A 191 9.20 2.85 -10.62
CA SER A 191 8.98 1.39 -10.58
C SER A 191 8.07 1.00 -9.40
N PRO A 192 7.53 -0.22 -9.38
CA PRO A 192 6.82 -0.75 -8.22
C PRO A 192 7.66 -0.74 -6.93
N GLN A 193 8.92 -1.16 -7.02
CA GLN A 193 9.85 -1.15 -5.89
C GLN A 193 10.11 0.27 -5.39
N ALA A 194 10.41 1.21 -6.29
CA ALA A 194 10.62 2.60 -5.95
C ALA A 194 9.38 3.24 -5.30
N ALA A 195 8.16 2.78 -5.64
CA ALA A 195 6.95 3.26 -4.99
C ALA A 195 6.93 2.90 -3.50
N ILE A 196 7.37 1.70 -3.11
CA ILE A 196 7.51 1.32 -1.69
C ILE A 196 8.59 2.17 -1.00
N GLU A 197 9.74 2.38 -1.63
CA GLU A 197 10.82 3.21 -1.08
C GLU A 197 10.37 4.67 -0.86
N VAL A 198 9.55 5.22 -1.77
CA VAL A 198 8.93 6.55 -1.59
C VAL A 198 7.95 6.54 -0.42
N VAL A 199 7.15 5.47 -0.25
CA VAL A 199 6.25 5.33 0.90
C VAL A 199 7.04 5.32 2.21
N GLU A 200 8.11 4.54 2.30
CA GLU A 200 8.98 4.46 3.48
C GLU A 200 9.60 5.84 3.82
N TYR A 201 10.09 6.54 2.81
CA TYR A 201 10.62 7.90 2.94
C TYR A 201 9.57 8.87 3.50
N LEU A 202 8.35 8.85 2.97
CA LEU A 202 7.26 9.74 3.41
C LEU A 202 6.78 9.39 4.83
N VAL A 203 6.73 8.11 5.17
CA VAL A 203 6.41 7.63 6.52
C VAL A 203 7.45 8.11 7.52
N ALA A 204 8.74 8.02 7.17
CA ALA A 204 9.82 8.51 8.03
C ALA A 204 9.74 10.03 8.23
N GLN A 205 9.39 10.80 7.19
CA GLN A 205 9.18 12.26 7.29
C GLN A 205 7.99 12.62 8.19
N GLU A 206 6.86 11.92 8.07
CA GLU A 206 5.68 12.18 8.89
C GLU A 206 5.96 11.82 10.37
N HIS A 207 6.70 10.74 10.63
CA HIS A 207 7.09 10.34 11.96
C HIS A 207 8.00 11.37 12.63
N GLY A 208 9.08 11.80 11.96
CA GLY A 208 10.01 12.80 12.50
C GLY A 208 9.42 14.21 12.64
N SER A 209 8.27 14.50 11.99
CA SER A 209 7.58 15.79 12.17
C SER A 209 6.54 15.77 13.30
N SER A 210 6.31 14.62 13.92
CA SER A 210 5.33 14.41 15.00
C SER A 210 5.98 14.36 16.38
N GLU A 211 7.33 14.31 16.46
CA GLU A 211 8.15 14.42 17.66
C GLU A 211 8.51 15.89 17.96
#